data_6a190c6a481e105a693bc886fa414c06
#
_entry.id   6a190c6a481e105a693bc886fa414c06
#
_cell.length_a   1.000
_cell.length_b   1.000
_cell.length_c   1.000
_cell.angle_alpha   90.00
_cell.angle_beta   90.00
_cell.angle_gamma   90.00
#
_symmetry.space_group_name_H-M   'P 1'
#
loop_
_entity.id
_entity.type
_entity.pdbx_description
1 polymer ?
#
loop_
_entity_poly.entity_id
_entity_poly.type
_entity_poly.pdbx_seq_one_letter_code
_entity_poly.pdbx_strand_id
1 'polypeptide(L)'
;VGQTVPQFGYQHPRVLTPPLTPPWVQVDLQSRRAIDWIVLVPAVLDWQSDRKPTYGFPPRFRIDISDHPDFATSTPISLASDREYSDPGVAPVALPVRGQQGRYVRVTVTELAREDGQFFYALAELMVIVGKRNVAVGRPVTASATLNIPPRWSLDNLVDGRTPLGPPISLSLLPWDGLFAGPAKDEPFTSMRLDLGKAYPLQEVRLHPVHARLGADIPGFSFPKRFRLEAAMQGDYSDAKVIMQTTADYPNPGDNPVTIDAEGVTARYLRIGLPPGDRTRFGLSEIEVYADDVNVARQATVSSTYDPSTYSNAWPRSLLVDGYTSYGKLKELPEWIEEWNRRSQLGSQLTRLAAERLPLAAAARHRAFALIWSGAGCCLVIAIAGAAVVRRRRLRELRVLRTRLARDLHDEIGSNLAAIAVISELAASPQPPVETPGQPAQPVQPPGEDWREVNRIAHESMEGMREVLWLVGAREEAGPDLVTLMRRVAERMLSGISVRWLEVPDAAVQWSASARREIFLIFKEALTNIVRHAHASTVEITLACSPSGCRLAIHDDGLGFALPSARQGIGLSSMRERARQLGAKLTIDSSPGHGTTLELAIASSKLAAPDAGSGPAAAL
;
A
#
# COMPACT_ATOMS: atom_id res chain seq x y z
N VAL A 1 10.14 44.69 -20.21
CA VAL A 1 9.80 44.25 -18.86
C VAL A 1 10.88 43.25 -18.47
N GLY A 2 11.91 43.74 -17.75
CA GLY A 2 12.99 42.87 -17.29
C GLY A 2 12.45 41.89 -16.27
N GLN A 3 12.76 40.59 -16.42
CA GLN A 3 12.55 39.60 -15.40
C GLN A 3 13.22 40.08 -14.11
N THR A 4 12.45 40.19 -13.03
CA THR A 4 13.00 40.49 -11.71
C THR A 4 13.87 39.33 -11.30
N VAL A 5 15.14 39.55 -11.09
CA VAL A 5 16.03 38.56 -10.47
C VAL A 5 15.64 38.50 -8.99
N PRO A 6 15.14 37.37 -8.48
CA PRO A 6 14.68 37.32 -7.11
C PRO A 6 15.84 37.57 -6.15
N GLN A 7 15.61 38.42 -5.14
CA GLN A 7 16.49 38.55 -3.99
C GLN A 7 16.15 37.45 -3.01
N PHE A 8 17.17 36.74 -2.52
CA PHE A 8 16.97 35.61 -1.62
C PHE A 8 17.30 35.94 -0.17
N GLY A 9 17.98 37.06 0.07
CA GLY A 9 18.40 37.49 1.40
C GLY A 9 19.91 37.40 1.63
N TYR A 10 20.29 37.00 2.83
CA TYR A 10 21.67 36.77 3.26
C TYR A 10 21.98 35.29 3.31
N GLN A 11 23.21 34.91 2.90
CA GLN A 11 23.75 33.56 3.02
C GLN A 11 25.16 33.56 3.58
N HIS A 12 25.42 32.72 4.59
CA HIS A 12 26.77 32.35 5.00
C HIS A 12 27.41 31.46 3.93
N PRO A 13 28.71 31.64 3.60
CA PRO A 13 29.40 30.77 2.64
C PRO A 13 29.26 29.29 2.97
N ARG A 14 29.11 28.44 1.95
CA ARG A 14 29.08 26.99 2.11
C ARG A 14 30.45 26.46 2.48
N VAL A 15 30.53 25.62 3.51
CA VAL A 15 31.76 25.00 4.00
C VAL A 15 31.63 23.49 4.12
N LEU A 16 32.74 22.76 3.94
CA LEU A 16 32.73 21.30 4.04
C LEU A 16 32.72 20.80 5.48
N THR A 17 33.26 21.60 6.41
CA THR A 17 33.30 21.32 7.84
C THR A 17 32.77 22.53 8.61
N PRO A 18 31.92 22.33 9.63
CA PRO A 18 31.47 23.45 10.46
C PRO A 18 32.64 24.20 11.09
N PRO A 19 32.60 25.54 11.13
CA PRO A 19 33.66 26.33 11.75
C PRO A 19 33.66 26.11 13.27
N LEU A 20 34.85 26.15 13.89
CA LEU A 20 35.00 25.99 15.34
C LEU A 20 34.30 27.11 16.12
N THR A 21 34.33 28.34 15.56
CA THR A 21 33.60 29.48 16.12
C THR A 21 32.24 29.58 15.44
N PRO A 22 31.13 29.57 16.20
CA PRO A 22 29.80 29.70 15.62
C PRO A 22 29.68 30.98 14.77
N PRO A 23 29.21 30.88 13.52
CA PRO A 23 29.03 32.04 12.68
C PRO A 23 27.85 32.89 13.17
N TRP A 24 27.94 34.19 12.89
CA TRP A 24 26.95 35.17 13.35
C TRP A 24 26.68 36.25 12.32
N VAL A 25 25.51 36.88 12.45
CA VAL A 25 25.13 38.12 11.76
C VAL A 25 24.47 39.05 12.78
N GLN A 26 24.74 40.35 12.66
CA GLN A 26 24.18 41.37 13.58
C GLN A 26 23.74 42.61 12.84
N VAL A 27 22.70 43.24 13.39
CA VAL A 27 22.14 44.53 12.94
C VAL A 27 22.43 45.60 14.00
N ASP A 28 22.88 46.80 13.57
CA ASP A 28 22.97 48.00 14.38
C ASP A 28 21.72 48.87 14.18
N LEU A 29 20.85 48.94 15.14
CA LEU A 29 19.64 49.76 15.10
C LEU A 29 19.93 51.28 15.19
N GLN A 30 21.21 51.66 15.28
CA GLN A 30 21.75 53.03 15.42
C GLN A 30 21.35 53.75 16.68
N SER A 31 20.32 53.28 17.36
CA SER A 31 19.87 53.81 18.67
C SER A 31 19.33 52.69 19.54
N ARG A 32 19.35 52.90 20.84
CA ARG A 32 18.75 51.96 21.80
C ARG A 32 17.24 51.96 21.63
N ARG A 33 16.64 50.76 21.45
CA ARG A 33 15.20 50.57 21.24
C ARG A 33 14.65 49.54 22.22
N ALA A 34 13.39 49.71 22.63
CA ALA A 34 12.63 48.68 23.35
C ALA A 34 12.03 47.71 22.31
N ILE A 35 12.58 46.53 22.22
CA ILE A 35 12.26 45.56 21.18
C ILE A 35 11.09 44.66 21.64
N ASP A 36 10.06 44.54 20.82
CA ASP A 36 8.90 43.69 21.10
C ASP A 36 9.06 42.28 20.52
N TRP A 37 9.53 42.19 19.25
CA TRP A 37 9.75 40.93 18.55
C TRP A 37 11.01 40.96 17.71
N ILE A 38 11.64 39.79 17.59
CA ILE A 38 12.67 39.51 16.58
C ILE A 38 12.11 38.39 15.68
N VAL A 39 12.14 38.61 14.36
CA VAL A 39 11.56 37.68 13.37
C VAL A 39 12.64 37.30 12.38
N LEU A 40 12.88 35.99 12.24
CA LEU A 40 13.72 35.41 11.22
C LEU A 40 12.83 34.87 10.10
N VAL A 41 12.98 35.39 8.89
CA VAL A 41 12.25 34.90 7.72
C VAL A 41 13.13 33.92 6.95
N PRO A 42 12.68 32.69 6.70
CA PRO A 42 13.42 31.70 5.92
C PRO A 42 13.65 32.15 4.48
N ALA A 43 14.82 31.84 3.94
CA ALA A 43 15.09 32.00 2.51
C ALA A 43 14.37 30.91 1.69
N VAL A 44 13.86 31.32 0.52
CA VAL A 44 13.15 30.43 -0.41
C VAL A 44 13.73 30.64 -1.81
N LEU A 45 14.23 29.57 -2.43
CA LEU A 45 14.81 29.65 -3.77
C LEU A 45 13.78 29.45 -4.89
N ASP A 46 12.85 28.55 -4.66
CA ASP A 46 11.86 28.20 -5.68
C ASP A 46 10.53 27.80 -5.03
N TRP A 47 9.49 28.59 -5.30
CA TRP A 47 8.12 28.34 -4.80
C TRP A 47 7.39 27.21 -5.54
N GLN A 48 7.90 26.83 -6.72
CA GLN A 48 7.23 25.85 -7.60
C GLN A 48 7.78 24.43 -7.45
N SER A 49 8.86 24.24 -6.68
CA SER A 49 9.42 22.90 -6.51
C SER A 49 8.75 22.15 -5.35
N ASP A 50 8.45 20.87 -5.56
CA ASP A 50 8.03 19.93 -4.50
C ASP A 50 9.14 19.64 -3.47
N ARG A 51 10.30 20.26 -3.64
CA ARG A 51 11.41 20.21 -2.70
C ARG A 51 11.13 21.13 -1.51
N LYS A 52 11.82 20.87 -0.40
CA LYS A 52 11.71 21.68 0.82
C LYS A 52 11.70 23.17 0.48
N PRO A 53 10.65 23.92 0.87
CA PRO A 53 10.57 25.34 0.54
C PRO A 53 11.66 26.14 1.23
N THR A 54 12.16 25.68 2.37
CA THR A 54 13.19 26.35 3.18
C THR A 54 14.57 26.05 2.65
N TYR A 55 15.37 27.09 2.45
CA TYR A 55 16.76 26.98 2.03
C TYR A 55 17.69 27.45 3.14
N GLY A 56 18.50 26.54 3.68
CA GLY A 56 19.57 26.87 4.62
C GLY A 56 19.13 27.48 5.95
N PHE A 57 17.88 27.37 6.40
CA PHE A 57 17.48 27.86 7.71
C PHE A 57 18.25 27.13 8.82
N PRO A 58 18.88 27.86 9.77
CA PRO A 58 19.71 27.23 10.80
C PRO A 58 18.88 26.36 11.76
N PRO A 59 19.23 25.07 11.96
CA PRO A 59 18.52 24.21 12.91
C PRO A 59 18.56 24.71 14.35
N ARG A 60 19.70 25.32 14.75
CA ARG A 60 19.84 25.91 16.09
C ARG A 60 20.59 27.23 16.03
N PHE A 61 20.10 28.20 16.77
CA PHE A 61 20.70 29.51 16.87
C PHE A 61 20.40 30.15 18.23
N ARG A 62 21.20 31.14 18.57
CA ARG A 62 21.00 32.03 19.74
C ARG A 62 20.81 33.45 19.23
N ILE A 63 19.96 34.21 19.88
CA ILE A 63 19.81 35.65 19.64
C ILE A 63 20.19 36.40 20.91
N ASP A 64 21.05 37.38 20.75
CA ASP A 64 21.52 38.26 21.82
C ASP A 64 21.21 39.72 21.47
N ILE A 65 20.89 40.50 22.48
CA ILE A 65 20.70 41.95 22.41
C ILE A 65 21.79 42.60 23.24
N SER A 66 22.41 43.68 22.71
CA SER A 66 23.48 44.41 23.39
C SER A 66 23.41 45.90 23.09
N ASP A 67 23.99 46.72 23.96
CA ASP A 67 24.28 48.13 23.71
C ASP A 67 25.69 48.32 23.11
N HIS A 68 26.50 47.25 23.06
CA HIS A 68 27.88 47.26 22.57
C HIS A 68 28.07 46.39 21.34
N PRO A 69 28.79 46.82 20.30
CA PRO A 69 28.95 46.09 19.04
C PRO A 69 29.76 44.79 19.17
N ASP A 70 30.59 44.65 20.20
CA ASP A 70 31.39 43.46 20.51
C ASP A 70 30.62 42.40 21.30
N PHE A 71 29.43 42.74 21.82
CA PHE A 71 28.62 41.87 22.69
C PHE A 71 29.36 41.40 23.95
N ALA A 72 30.33 42.22 24.46
CA ALA A 72 30.98 41.94 25.73
C ALA A 72 29.99 41.82 26.89
N THR A 73 28.91 42.58 26.81
CA THR A 73 27.70 42.40 27.64
C THR A 73 26.51 42.26 26.74
N SER A 74 25.74 41.19 26.93
CA SER A 74 24.54 40.92 26.13
C SER A 74 23.45 40.29 26.98
N THR A 75 22.21 40.46 26.53
CA THR A 75 21.06 39.78 27.08
C THR A 75 20.56 38.74 26.08
N PRO A 76 20.65 37.45 26.40
CA PRO A 76 20.17 36.40 25.49
C PRO A 76 18.64 36.34 25.51
N ILE A 77 18.06 36.06 24.34
CA ILE A 77 16.63 35.74 24.23
C ILE A 77 16.47 34.26 24.47
N SER A 78 16.04 33.89 25.68
CA SER A 78 16.03 32.52 26.21
C SER A 78 15.23 31.50 25.39
N LEU A 79 14.28 31.94 24.58
CA LEU A 79 13.43 31.04 23.74
C LEU A 79 14.10 30.56 22.45
N ALA A 80 15.28 31.10 22.10
CA ALA A 80 15.96 30.79 20.83
C ALA A 80 17.02 29.70 20.96
N SER A 81 17.61 29.50 22.17
CA SER A 81 18.81 28.66 22.32
C SER A 81 18.55 27.17 22.49
N ASP A 82 17.38 26.77 22.99
CA ASP A 82 17.10 25.40 23.40
C ASP A 82 16.17 24.65 22.42
N ARG A 83 15.65 25.36 21.42
CA ARG A 83 14.70 24.80 20.45
C ARG A 83 15.39 24.45 19.14
N GLU A 84 15.02 23.29 18.59
CA GLU A 84 15.39 22.89 17.25
C GLU A 84 14.39 23.43 16.22
N TYR A 85 14.92 24.05 15.16
CA TYR A 85 14.15 24.61 14.03
C TYR A 85 14.54 23.93 12.73
N SER A 86 14.40 22.60 12.68
CA SER A 86 14.88 21.80 11.55
C SER A 86 14.25 22.17 10.21
N ASP A 87 13.00 22.61 10.20
CA ASP A 87 12.32 23.07 8.97
C ASP A 87 11.08 23.91 9.31
N PRO A 88 11.18 25.24 9.38
CA PRO A 88 10.01 26.10 9.58
C PRO A 88 9.13 26.23 8.34
N GLY A 89 9.51 25.64 7.20
CA GLY A 89 8.87 25.89 5.91
C GLY A 89 9.05 27.35 5.49
N VAL A 90 7.99 27.94 4.96
CA VAL A 90 7.96 29.38 4.62
C VAL A 90 7.56 30.28 5.81
N ALA A 91 7.20 29.66 6.93
CA ALA A 91 6.71 30.42 8.09
C ALA A 91 7.83 31.20 8.77
N PRO A 92 7.61 32.49 9.09
CA PRO A 92 8.58 33.27 9.85
C PRO A 92 8.70 32.71 11.26
N VAL A 93 9.93 32.68 11.78
CA VAL A 93 10.22 32.31 13.17
C VAL A 93 10.23 33.60 14.01
N ALA A 94 9.16 33.85 14.73
CA ALA A 94 8.99 35.05 15.52
C ALA A 94 9.20 34.76 17.02
N LEU A 95 10.07 35.54 17.64
CA LEU A 95 10.49 35.40 19.02
C LEU A 95 10.10 36.65 19.81
N PRO A 96 9.25 36.55 20.84
CA PRO A 96 8.87 37.68 21.68
C PRO A 96 10.05 38.09 22.56
N VAL A 97 10.36 39.37 22.55
CA VAL A 97 11.45 39.98 23.32
C VAL A 97 10.93 40.74 24.55
N ARG A 98 9.66 41.11 24.55
CA ARG A 98 8.93 41.72 25.67
C ARG A 98 9.52 43.04 26.13
N GLY A 99 9.95 43.89 25.19
CA GLY A 99 10.40 45.27 25.50
C GLY A 99 11.82 45.34 26.05
N GLN A 100 12.64 44.29 25.93
CA GLN A 100 14.06 44.42 26.28
C GLN A 100 14.73 45.50 25.41
N GLN A 101 15.62 46.25 26.01
CA GLN A 101 16.24 47.36 25.34
C GLN A 101 17.64 47.04 24.87
N GLY A 102 18.00 47.51 23.68
CA GLY A 102 19.35 47.45 23.14
C GLY A 102 19.46 48.11 21.79
N ARG A 103 20.69 48.32 21.36
CA ARG A 103 21.04 48.90 20.05
C ARG A 103 21.40 47.82 19.00
N TYR A 104 22.03 46.75 19.45
CA TYR A 104 22.51 45.70 18.56
C TYR A 104 21.72 44.41 18.77
N VAL A 105 21.38 43.74 17.67
CA VAL A 105 20.75 42.40 17.66
C VAL A 105 21.66 41.45 16.89
N ARG A 106 22.11 40.37 17.52
CA ARG A 106 22.98 39.35 16.91
C ARG A 106 22.29 38.00 16.89
N VAL A 107 22.29 37.35 15.73
CA VAL A 107 21.94 35.95 15.54
C VAL A 107 23.23 35.14 15.43
N THR A 108 23.50 34.27 16.41
CA THR A 108 24.64 33.36 16.41
C THR A 108 24.14 31.97 16.12
N VAL A 109 24.61 31.37 15.02
CA VAL A 109 24.16 30.04 14.57
C VAL A 109 25.03 28.97 15.23
N THR A 110 24.39 28.15 16.09
CA THR A 110 25.07 27.07 16.84
C THR A 110 25.04 25.74 16.08
N GLU A 111 24.10 25.57 15.13
CA GLU A 111 24.04 24.42 14.22
C GLU A 111 23.68 24.90 12.83
N LEU A 112 24.56 24.59 11.87
CA LEU A 112 24.37 24.93 10.45
C LEU A 112 23.45 23.94 9.76
N ALA A 113 22.67 24.40 8.80
CA ALA A 113 21.96 23.53 7.88
C ALA A 113 22.96 22.73 7.03
N ARG A 114 22.59 21.48 6.71
CA ARG A 114 23.38 20.60 5.86
C ARG A 114 22.62 20.26 4.58
N GLU A 115 23.23 20.56 3.44
CA GLU A 115 22.70 20.24 2.11
C GLU A 115 23.86 19.83 1.20
N ASP A 116 23.69 18.75 0.45
CA ASP A 116 24.71 18.20 -0.46
C ASP A 116 26.10 18.03 0.17
N GLY A 117 26.14 17.66 1.45
CA GLY A 117 27.39 17.47 2.19
C GLY A 117 28.07 18.74 2.67
N GLN A 118 27.52 19.92 2.38
CA GLN A 118 28.03 21.22 2.80
C GLN A 118 27.20 21.82 3.93
N PHE A 119 27.83 22.64 4.76
CA PHE A 119 27.24 23.32 5.89
C PHE A 119 27.16 24.82 5.61
N PHE A 120 26.00 25.42 5.85
CA PHE A 120 25.76 26.84 5.66
C PHE A 120 24.47 27.27 6.39
N TYR A 121 24.15 28.56 6.38
CA TYR A 121 22.82 29.04 6.71
C TYR A 121 22.43 30.23 5.83
N ALA A 122 21.13 30.44 5.70
CA ALA A 122 20.57 31.55 4.94
C ALA A 122 19.28 32.05 5.60
N LEU A 123 19.06 33.35 5.49
CA LEU A 123 17.86 34.06 5.96
C LEU A 123 17.42 35.05 4.88
N ALA A 124 16.13 35.10 4.59
CA ALA A 124 15.62 36.11 3.68
C ALA A 124 15.59 37.49 4.33
N GLU A 125 15.13 37.57 5.58
CA GLU A 125 14.99 38.83 6.28
C GLU A 125 15.17 38.63 7.80
N LEU A 126 15.76 39.59 8.46
CA LEU A 126 15.80 39.74 9.91
C LEU A 126 15.01 41.01 10.31
N MET A 127 13.83 40.81 10.87
CA MET A 127 13.01 41.92 11.34
C MET A 127 13.22 42.16 12.84
N VAL A 128 13.29 43.43 13.24
CA VAL A 128 13.26 43.87 14.65
C VAL A 128 12.05 44.77 14.80
N ILE A 129 11.05 44.29 15.53
CA ILE A 129 9.77 45.00 15.67
C ILE A 129 9.73 45.81 16.94
N VAL A 130 9.41 47.09 16.77
CA VAL A 130 9.14 48.05 17.83
C VAL A 130 7.77 48.68 17.55
N GLY A 131 6.80 48.47 18.42
CA GLY A 131 5.42 48.86 18.15
C GLY A 131 4.90 48.17 16.89
N LYS A 132 4.60 48.93 15.85
CA LYS A 132 4.06 48.44 14.60
C LYS A 132 5.07 48.44 13.45
N ARG A 133 6.35 48.72 13.70
CA ARG A 133 7.36 48.97 12.68
C ARG A 133 8.51 47.97 12.75
N ASN A 134 9.06 47.60 11.60
CA ASN A 134 10.33 46.92 11.50
C ASN A 134 11.45 47.96 11.49
N VAL A 135 12.09 48.18 12.63
CA VAL A 135 13.15 49.20 12.78
C VAL A 135 14.51 48.73 12.28
N ALA A 136 14.63 47.48 11.76
CA ALA A 136 15.85 46.96 11.18
C ALA A 136 16.01 47.37 9.70
N VAL A 137 14.94 47.81 9.02
CA VAL A 137 14.98 48.10 7.57
C VAL A 137 16.05 49.17 7.26
N GLY A 138 16.96 48.81 6.32
CA GLY A 138 18.03 49.69 5.88
C GLY A 138 19.12 49.96 6.91
N ARG A 139 19.15 49.25 8.03
CA ARG A 139 20.15 49.45 9.10
C ARG A 139 21.48 48.72 8.75
N PRO A 140 22.61 49.24 9.27
CA PRO A 140 23.89 48.57 9.04
C PRO A 140 23.93 47.14 9.55
N VAL A 141 24.40 46.22 8.71
CA VAL A 141 24.57 44.80 9.03
C VAL A 141 26.03 44.41 8.96
N THR A 142 26.48 43.60 9.91
CA THR A 142 27.81 42.97 9.88
C THR A 142 27.67 41.48 10.15
N ALA A 143 28.57 40.65 9.63
CA ALA A 143 28.54 39.20 9.79
C ALA A 143 29.96 38.64 9.91
N SER A 144 30.09 37.44 10.50
CA SER A 144 31.36 36.70 10.56
C SER A 144 31.89 36.34 9.15
N ALA A 145 30.98 36.04 8.23
CA ALA A 145 31.26 35.79 6.82
C ALA A 145 30.00 36.01 5.97
N THR A 146 30.14 36.33 4.70
CA THR A 146 29.00 36.54 3.79
C THR A 146 29.31 36.00 2.39
N LEU A 147 28.31 35.40 1.77
CA LEU A 147 28.28 35.16 0.34
C LEU A 147 27.73 36.42 -0.34
N ASN A 148 28.54 37.07 -1.13
CA ASN A 148 28.16 38.31 -1.82
C ASN A 148 28.00 38.06 -3.32
N ILE A 149 26.77 37.86 -3.76
CA ILE A 149 26.37 37.62 -5.17
C ILE A 149 25.13 38.48 -5.49
N PRO A 150 25.31 39.82 -5.59
CA PRO A 150 24.16 40.69 -5.87
C PRO A 150 23.54 40.40 -7.24
N PRO A 151 22.22 40.59 -7.42
CA PRO A 151 21.26 41.03 -6.41
C PRO A 151 20.72 39.90 -5.51
N ARG A 152 21.14 38.64 -5.72
CA ARG A 152 20.55 37.47 -5.03
C ARG A 152 20.89 37.41 -3.55
N TRP A 153 22.19 37.51 -3.23
CA TRP A 153 22.73 37.37 -1.89
C TRP A 153 23.60 38.54 -1.52
N SER A 154 23.25 39.26 -0.48
CA SER A 154 24.08 40.32 0.11
C SER A 154 23.73 40.52 1.58
N LEU A 155 24.58 41.21 2.33
CA LEU A 155 24.28 41.61 3.71
C LEU A 155 23.05 42.54 3.77
N ASP A 156 22.97 43.50 2.85
CA ASP A 156 21.90 44.51 2.82
C ASP A 156 20.53 43.86 2.56
N ASN A 157 20.48 42.74 1.86
CA ASN A 157 19.23 42.01 1.64
C ASN A 157 18.65 41.39 2.91
N LEU A 158 19.42 41.29 4.01
CA LEU A 158 18.91 40.76 5.28
C LEU A 158 17.95 41.75 5.99
N VAL A 159 18.01 43.02 5.65
CA VAL A 159 17.25 44.09 6.27
C VAL A 159 16.68 45.07 5.22
N ASP A 160 16.43 44.61 4.01
CA ASP A 160 15.89 45.47 2.96
C ASP A 160 14.34 45.60 3.00
N GLY A 161 13.69 44.94 3.95
CA GLY A 161 12.24 44.92 4.13
C GLY A 161 11.52 44.00 3.12
N ARG A 162 12.24 43.17 2.37
CA ARG A 162 11.67 42.29 1.35
C ARG A 162 11.68 40.85 1.83
N THR A 163 10.53 40.25 1.81
CA THR A 163 10.37 38.86 2.19
C THR A 163 9.75 38.04 1.07
N PRO A 164 10.03 36.74 1.01
CA PRO A 164 9.29 35.86 0.10
C PRO A 164 7.78 35.81 0.42
N LEU A 165 7.35 36.30 1.56
CA LEU A 165 5.94 36.28 2.00
C LEU A 165 5.16 37.49 1.47
N GLY A 166 5.82 38.53 0.95
CA GLY A 166 5.19 39.79 0.57
C GLY A 166 4.74 40.62 1.78
N PRO A 167 3.82 41.57 1.61
CA PRO A 167 3.32 42.41 2.68
C PRO A 167 2.44 41.62 3.68
N PRO A 168 2.32 42.10 4.92
CA PRO A 168 1.41 41.53 5.92
C PRO A 168 -0.04 41.80 5.56
N ILE A 169 -0.72 40.82 4.98
CA ILE A 169 -2.10 40.95 4.49
C ILE A 169 -3.02 39.86 5.03
N SER A 170 -4.32 40.14 5.05
CA SER A 170 -5.37 39.13 5.00
C SER A 170 -5.86 39.00 3.56
N LEU A 171 -5.97 37.77 3.06
CA LEU A 171 -6.52 37.52 1.73
C LEU A 171 -7.93 38.12 1.62
N SER A 172 -8.15 38.97 0.63
CA SER A 172 -9.45 39.54 0.29
C SER A 172 -9.81 39.17 -1.15
N LEU A 173 -11.11 38.96 -1.39
CA LEU A 173 -11.63 38.63 -2.72
C LEU A 173 -11.77 39.85 -3.64
N LEU A 174 -11.42 41.05 -3.16
CA LEU A 174 -11.54 42.28 -3.96
C LEU A 174 -10.19 42.57 -4.63
N PRO A 175 -10.06 42.39 -5.96
CA PRO A 175 -8.84 42.74 -6.67
C PRO A 175 -8.82 44.25 -6.95
N TRP A 176 -7.81 44.90 -6.41
CA TRP A 176 -7.52 46.29 -6.74
C TRP A 176 -6.19 46.34 -7.49
N ASP A 177 -6.18 47.01 -8.69
CA ASP A 177 -4.93 47.14 -9.40
C ASP A 177 -4.07 48.28 -8.86
N GLY A 178 -4.66 49.29 -8.27
CA GLY A 178 -3.97 50.45 -7.72
C GLY A 178 -4.28 51.75 -8.47
N LEU A 179 -3.76 52.86 -7.94
CA LEU A 179 -3.85 54.18 -8.53
C LEU A 179 -2.62 54.47 -9.39
N PHE A 180 -2.85 55.06 -10.58
CA PHE A 180 -1.78 55.43 -11.49
C PHE A 180 -1.65 56.97 -11.59
N ALA A 181 -0.41 57.44 -11.57
CA ALA A 181 -0.05 58.79 -11.94
C ALA A 181 0.48 58.82 -13.36
N GLY A 182 0.16 59.81 -14.10
CA GLY A 182 0.61 60.02 -15.49
C GLY A 182 0.92 61.48 -15.77
N PRO A 183 1.52 61.79 -16.95
CA PRO A 183 1.87 63.17 -17.29
C PRO A 183 0.64 64.03 -17.54
N ALA A 184 0.66 65.23 -16.97
CA ALA A 184 -0.30 66.28 -17.25
C ALA A 184 0.36 67.48 -17.93
N LYS A 185 -0.42 68.26 -18.75
CA LYS A 185 0.13 69.37 -19.57
C LYS A 185 0.73 70.48 -18.70
N ASP A 186 0.06 70.80 -17.59
CA ASP A 186 0.38 71.94 -16.75
C ASP A 186 1.24 71.60 -15.53
N GLU A 187 1.68 70.34 -15.41
CA GLU A 187 2.50 69.89 -14.29
C GLU A 187 3.92 69.60 -14.72
N PRO A 188 4.93 70.06 -13.95
CA PRO A 188 6.35 69.90 -14.33
C PRO A 188 6.84 68.44 -14.31
N PHE A 189 6.18 67.59 -13.55
CA PHE A 189 6.49 66.18 -13.44
C PHE A 189 5.29 65.35 -12.95
N THR A 190 5.31 64.05 -13.22
CA THR A 190 4.29 63.12 -12.80
C THR A 190 4.39 62.86 -11.30
N SER A 191 3.29 63.04 -10.55
CA SER A 191 3.28 62.87 -9.10
C SER A 191 1.94 62.43 -8.50
N MET A 192 1.98 61.80 -7.33
CA MET A 192 0.89 61.57 -6.39
C MET A 192 1.15 62.44 -5.14
N ARG A 193 0.09 63.08 -4.60
CA ARG A 193 0.17 64.01 -3.47
C ARG A 193 -0.82 63.62 -2.39
N LEU A 194 -0.41 63.68 -1.12
CA LEU A 194 -1.24 63.43 0.05
C LEU A 194 -1.28 64.69 0.93
N ASP A 195 -2.46 65.11 1.35
CA ASP A 195 -2.70 66.08 2.43
C ASP A 195 -3.15 65.27 3.65
N LEU A 196 -2.35 65.22 4.68
CA LEU A 196 -2.63 64.52 5.93
C LEU A 196 -3.62 65.28 6.83
N GLY A 197 -4.09 66.45 6.40
CA GLY A 197 -5.02 67.31 7.13
C GLY A 197 -4.38 68.20 8.15
N LYS A 198 -3.31 67.75 8.84
CA LYS A 198 -2.50 68.50 9.79
C LYS A 198 -1.05 68.03 9.73
N ALA A 199 -0.15 68.75 10.36
CA ALA A 199 1.24 68.41 10.50
C ALA A 199 1.42 67.27 11.49
N TYR A 200 2.28 66.28 11.12
CA TYR A 200 2.66 65.15 11.97
C TYR A 200 4.18 64.98 12.01
N PRO A 201 4.76 64.61 13.17
CA PRO A 201 6.13 64.12 13.23
C PRO A 201 6.17 62.72 12.61
N LEU A 202 6.70 62.65 11.38
CA LEU A 202 6.73 61.41 10.64
C LEU A 202 7.78 60.45 11.18
N GLN A 203 7.48 59.16 11.05
CA GLN A 203 8.39 58.07 11.43
C GLN A 203 8.80 57.24 10.18
N GLU A 204 7.83 56.91 9.36
CA GLU A 204 8.04 55.99 8.22
C GLU A 204 6.97 56.21 7.14
N VAL A 205 7.37 56.04 5.89
CA VAL A 205 6.45 56.00 4.74
C VAL A 205 6.63 54.66 4.04
N ARG A 206 5.53 53.96 3.76
CA ARG A 206 5.56 52.72 2.99
C ARG A 206 4.82 52.90 1.67
N LEU A 207 5.48 52.52 0.58
CA LEU A 207 4.92 52.53 -0.79
C LEU A 207 4.64 51.09 -1.21
N HIS A 208 3.38 50.74 -1.39
CA HIS A 208 2.98 49.41 -1.80
C HIS A 208 2.86 49.35 -3.33
N PRO A 209 3.57 48.43 -3.99
CA PRO A 209 3.50 48.24 -5.44
C PRO A 209 2.13 47.71 -5.89
N VAL A 210 1.81 47.94 -7.15
CA VAL A 210 0.68 47.27 -7.81
C VAL A 210 1.07 45.86 -8.22
N HIS A 211 0.14 44.95 -8.06
CA HIS A 211 0.20 43.63 -8.69
C HIS A 211 -0.88 43.52 -9.77
N ALA A 212 -0.47 43.54 -11.02
CA ALA A 212 -1.42 43.41 -12.15
C ALA A 212 -1.84 41.96 -12.32
N ARG A 213 -3.18 41.69 -12.26
CA ARG A 213 -3.76 40.36 -12.45
C ARG A 213 -4.47 40.18 -13.79
N LEU A 214 -4.80 41.27 -14.47
CA LEU A 214 -5.50 41.24 -15.76
C LEU A 214 -4.51 41.00 -16.89
N GLY A 215 -4.46 39.78 -17.38
CA GLY A 215 -3.69 39.39 -18.57
C GLY A 215 -2.24 38.98 -18.33
N ALA A 216 -1.65 39.31 -17.20
CA ALA A 216 -0.33 38.85 -16.78
C ALA A 216 -0.19 38.97 -15.26
N ASP A 217 0.43 37.97 -14.64
CA ASP A 217 0.78 37.96 -13.21
C ASP A 217 2.12 38.71 -13.07
N ILE A 218 2.06 40.03 -12.81
CA ILE A 218 3.25 40.89 -12.76
C ILE A 218 3.35 41.58 -11.41
N PRO A 219 4.17 41.05 -10.49
CA PRO A 219 4.50 41.70 -9.23
C PRO A 219 5.26 43.03 -9.47
N GLY A 220 4.94 44.06 -8.70
CA GLY A 220 5.57 45.36 -8.82
C GLY A 220 5.29 46.08 -10.14
N PHE A 221 4.10 45.81 -10.72
CA PHE A 221 3.71 46.40 -12.00
C PHE A 221 3.72 47.93 -11.93
N SER A 222 4.40 48.56 -12.88
CA SER A 222 4.49 50.02 -13.00
C SER A 222 5.08 50.74 -11.78
N PHE A 223 5.79 50.04 -10.88
CA PHE A 223 6.52 50.71 -9.81
C PHE A 223 7.59 51.63 -10.42
N PRO A 224 7.75 52.89 -9.93
CA PRO A 224 8.68 53.85 -10.54
C PRO A 224 10.13 53.38 -10.37
N LYS A 225 10.88 53.32 -11.47
CA LYS A 225 12.32 53.01 -11.45
C LYS A 225 13.13 54.10 -10.77
N ARG A 226 12.73 55.34 -10.98
CA ARG A 226 13.31 56.50 -10.31
C ARG A 226 12.21 57.33 -9.75
N PHE A 227 12.36 57.73 -8.47
CA PHE A 227 11.36 58.51 -7.81
C PHE A 227 11.99 59.40 -6.72
N ARG A 228 11.20 60.38 -6.29
CA ARG A 228 11.52 61.27 -5.21
C ARG A 228 10.33 61.37 -4.27
N LEU A 229 10.56 61.20 -2.97
CA LEU A 229 9.59 61.43 -1.90
C LEU A 229 9.94 62.74 -1.22
N GLU A 230 8.98 63.63 -1.16
CA GLU A 230 9.11 64.95 -0.55
C GLU A 230 8.04 65.16 0.52
N ALA A 231 8.40 65.89 1.54
CA ALA A 231 7.53 66.32 2.62
C ALA A 231 7.52 67.86 2.74
N ALA A 232 6.36 68.44 2.96
CA ALA A 232 6.18 69.88 3.06
C ALA A 232 5.17 70.26 4.15
N MET A 233 5.27 71.49 4.64
CA MET A 233 4.28 72.12 5.49
C MET A 233 3.27 72.94 4.66
N GLN A 234 3.69 73.37 3.49
CA GLN A 234 2.88 74.16 2.56
C GLN A 234 2.35 73.29 1.41
N GLY A 235 1.07 73.51 1.00
CA GLY A 235 0.44 72.72 -0.04
C GLY A 235 0.97 72.95 -1.48
N ASP A 236 1.70 74.05 -1.70
CA ASP A 236 2.39 74.38 -2.94
C ASP A 236 3.80 73.74 -3.01
N TYR A 237 4.23 73.07 -1.93
CA TYR A 237 5.56 72.45 -1.82
C TYR A 237 6.74 73.43 -1.91
N SER A 238 6.52 74.73 -1.66
CA SER A 238 7.59 75.77 -1.68
C SER A 238 8.66 75.51 -0.59
N ASP A 239 8.32 74.83 0.50
CA ASP A 239 9.18 74.47 1.60
C ASP A 239 9.56 72.97 1.62
N ALA A 240 9.38 72.30 0.49
CA ALA A 240 9.53 70.85 0.40
C ALA A 240 10.96 70.38 0.76
N LYS A 241 11.02 69.39 1.64
CA LYS A 241 12.23 68.62 1.96
C LYS A 241 12.19 67.25 1.31
N VAL A 242 13.30 66.88 0.70
CA VAL A 242 13.44 65.53 0.10
C VAL A 242 13.76 64.54 1.22
N ILE A 243 12.85 63.55 1.40
CA ILE A 243 13.04 62.43 2.34
C ILE A 243 13.90 61.36 1.66
N MET A 244 13.52 61.02 0.43
CA MET A 244 14.23 60.02 -0.36
C MET A 244 14.29 60.45 -1.85
N GLN A 245 15.42 60.21 -2.51
CA GLN A 245 15.55 60.36 -3.94
C GLN A 245 16.45 59.25 -4.50
N THR A 246 15.94 58.55 -5.48
CA THR A 246 16.73 57.51 -6.18
C THR A 246 17.67 58.15 -7.18
N THR A 247 18.97 57.84 -7.13
CA THR A 247 19.99 58.27 -8.08
C THR A 247 20.22 57.27 -9.22
N ALA A 248 19.92 56.02 -8.99
CA ALA A 248 19.95 54.94 -9.93
C ALA A 248 18.56 54.31 -10.08
N ASP A 249 18.40 53.39 -11.05
CA ASP A 249 17.15 52.64 -11.18
C ASP A 249 16.89 51.77 -9.93
N TYR A 250 15.79 52.03 -9.29
CA TYR A 250 15.34 51.24 -8.13
C TYR A 250 14.89 49.86 -8.60
N PRO A 251 15.39 48.78 -7.99
CA PRO A 251 15.01 47.44 -8.40
C PRO A 251 13.51 47.20 -8.15
N ASN A 252 12.87 46.41 -8.99
CA ASN A 252 11.47 46.07 -8.81
C ASN A 252 11.25 45.43 -7.43
N PRO A 253 10.44 46.03 -6.53
CA PRO A 253 10.22 45.52 -5.17
C PRO A 253 9.36 44.24 -5.13
N GLY A 254 8.83 43.79 -6.28
CA GLY A 254 7.82 42.73 -6.28
C GLY A 254 6.54 43.20 -5.60
N ASP A 255 6.03 42.38 -4.69
CA ASP A 255 4.83 42.73 -3.91
C ASP A 255 5.18 43.36 -2.55
N ASN A 256 6.46 43.43 -2.22
CA ASN A 256 6.90 43.99 -0.95
C ASN A 256 6.79 45.52 -0.92
N PRO A 257 6.42 46.12 0.23
CA PRO A 257 6.45 47.56 0.38
C PRO A 257 7.86 48.12 0.32
N VAL A 258 8.01 49.29 -0.25
CA VAL A 258 9.24 50.08 -0.12
C VAL A 258 9.10 50.96 1.12
N THR A 259 9.85 50.62 2.15
CA THR A 259 9.87 51.33 3.43
C THR A 259 10.91 52.42 3.42
N ILE A 260 10.49 53.64 3.76
CA ILE A 260 11.33 54.85 3.75
C ILE A 260 11.33 55.42 5.14
N ASP A 261 12.51 55.52 5.76
CA ASP A 261 12.68 56.19 7.06
C ASP A 261 12.40 57.69 6.92
N ALA A 262 11.50 58.18 7.74
CA ALA A 262 11.10 59.60 7.81
C ALA A 262 11.26 60.20 9.22
N GLU A 263 12.00 59.51 10.10
CA GLU A 263 12.25 60.03 11.46
C GLU A 263 12.89 61.42 11.41
N GLY A 264 12.40 62.33 12.23
CA GLY A 264 12.87 63.69 12.32
C GLY A 264 12.28 64.65 11.28
N VAL A 265 11.34 64.19 10.43
CA VAL A 265 10.62 65.03 9.49
C VAL A 265 9.22 65.35 10.02
N THR A 266 8.87 66.62 10.11
CA THR A 266 7.50 67.06 10.41
C THR A 266 6.86 67.59 9.12
N ALA A 267 5.69 67.05 8.73
CA ALA A 267 5.03 67.47 7.51
C ALA A 267 3.51 67.30 7.57
N ARG A 268 2.79 68.08 6.79
CA ARG A 268 1.37 67.89 6.48
C ARG A 268 1.20 67.31 5.08
N TYR A 269 2.05 67.70 4.15
CA TYR A 269 1.91 67.30 2.74
C TYR A 269 3.06 66.37 2.34
N LEU A 270 2.70 65.32 1.64
CA LEU A 270 3.66 64.40 1.05
C LEU A 270 3.47 64.33 -0.45
N ARG A 271 4.56 64.24 -1.21
CA ARG A 271 4.53 64.06 -2.65
C ARG A 271 5.54 62.99 -3.07
N ILE A 272 5.02 61.98 -3.76
CA ILE A 272 5.86 61.05 -4.51
C ILE A 272 5.81 61.40 -5.97
N GLY A 273 6.93 61.59 -6.62
CA GLY A 273 6.99 61.98 -8.04
C GLY A 273 8.19 61.41 -8.76
N LEU A 274 8.07 61.43 -10.08
CA LEU A 274 9.17 61.06 -10.95
C LEU A 274 10.19 62.23 -11.06
N PRO A 275 11.44 61.97 -11.43
CA PRO A 275 12.41 63.06 -11.68
C PRO A 275 11.87 64.06 -12.72
N PRO A 276 12.26 65.34 -12.64
CA PRO A 276 11.91 66.34 -13.61
C PRO A 276 12.26 65.90 -15.06
N GLY A 277 11.30 66.05 -15.96
CA GLY A 277 11.43 65.62 -17.33
C GLY A 277 11.05 64.18 -17.62
N ASP A 278 10.87 63.34 -16.63
CA ASP A 278 10.31 61.98 -16.79
C ASP A 278 8.78 62.11 -16.84
N ARG A 279 8.20 61.71 -17.98
CA ARG A 279 6.79 61.77 -18.24
C ARG A 279 6.17 60.37 -18.38
N THR A 280 6.80 59.39 -17.80
CA THR A 280 6.23 58.02 -17.75
C THR A 280 5.07 57.95 -16.76
N ARG A 281 4.36 56.82 -16.76
CA ARG A 281 3.32 56.52 -15.78
C ARG A 281 3.92 55.61 -14.70
N PHE A 282 3.44 55.78 -13.47
CA PHE A 282 3.73 54.84 -12.39
C PHE A 282 2.47 54.56 -11.60
N GLY A 283 2.44 53.43 -10.88
CA GLY A 283 1.31 52.98 -10.09
C GLY A 283 1.70 52.52 -8.70
N LEU A 284 0.83 52.80 -7.71
CA LEU A 284 0.91 52.30 -6.35
C LEU A 284 -0.45 51.74 -5.95
N SER A 285 -0.47 50.69 -5.15
CA SER A 285 -1.69 50.11 -4.61
C SER A 285 -2.10 50.75 -3.30
N GLU A 286 -1.11 51.13 -2.44
CA GLU A 286 -1.36 51.79 -1.15
C GLU A 286 -0.15 52.65 -0.75
N ILE A 287 -0.41 53.73 0.00
CA ILE A 287 0.61 54.52 0.72
C ILE A 287 0.24 54.57 2.20
N GLU A 288 1.15 54.10 3.05
CA GLU A 288 1.01 54.25 4.50
C GLU A 288 2.00 55.31 5.00
N VAL A 289 1.58 56.11 5.93
CA VAL A 289 2.40 57.14 6.61
C VAL A 289 2.26 56.96 8.12
N TYR A 290 3.32 56.61 8.77
CA TYR A 290 3.32 56.37 10.21
C TYR A 290 3.81 57.60 10.98
N ALA A 291 3.02 57.99 11.98
CA ALA A 291 3.36 58.95 13.02
C ALA A 291 2.79 58.42 14.34
N ASP A 292 3.61 58.38 15.41
CA ASP A 292 3.26 57.84 16.73
C ASP A 292 2.65 56.41 16.61
N ASP A 293 3.26 55.57 15.76
CA ASP A 293 2.82 54.19 15.45
C ASP A 293 1.39 54.07 14.88
N VAL A 294 0.83 55.19 14.38
CA VAL A 294 -0.48 55.21 13.72
C VAL A 294 -0.30 55.53 12.23
N ASN A 295 -0.96 54.80 11.36
CA ASN A 295 -1.04 55.15 9.93
C ASN A 295 -1.99 56.34 9.73
N VAL A 296 -1.39 57.53 9.64
CA VAL A 296 -2.12 58.81 9.49
C VAL A 296 -2.58 59.08 8.06
N ALA A 297 -2.10 58.28 7.08
CA ALA A 297 -2.52 58.42 5.67
C ALA A 297 -3.99 57.99 5.44
N ARG A 298 -4.55 57.17 6.31
CA ARG A 298 -5.95 56.67 6.16
C ARG A 298 -7.03 57.76 6.09
N GLN A 299 -6.71 58.96 6.52
CA GLN A 299 -7.61 60.14 6.47
C GLN A 299 -7.11 61.20 5.47
N ALA A 300 -6.05 60.88 4.74
CA ALA A 300 -5.45 61.84 3.81
C ALA A 300 -6.31 62.08 2.56
N THR A 301 -6.29 63.31 2.08
CA THR A 301 -6.83 63.65 0.77
C THR A 301 -5.76 63.36 -0.29
N VAL A 302 -6.09 62.51 -1.26
CA VAL A 302 -5.17 62.11 -2.34
C VAL A 302 -5.46 62.92 -3.62
N SER A 303 -4.41 63.43 -4.26
CA SER A 303 -4.44 63.99 -5.58
C SER A 303 -3.34 63.43 -6.46
N SER A 304 -3.51 63.43 -7.77
CA SER A 304 -2.55 62.88 -8.75
C SER A 304 -2.49 63.80 -9.97
N THR A 305 -1.34 63.90 -10.62
CA THR A 305 -1.18 64.64 -11.88
C THR A 305 -1.95 64.03 -13.04
N TYR A 306 -2.36 62.79 -12.92
CA TYR A 306 -3.25 62.13 -13.89
C TYR A 306 -4.68 62.19 -13.39
N ASP A 307 -5.59 62.71 -14.20
CA ASP A 307 -7.01 62.69 -13.89
C ASP A 307 -7.67 61.54 -14.66
N PRO A 308 -8.02 60.43 -13.99
CA PRO A 308 -8.71 59.32 -14.62
C PRO A 308 -10.18 59.59 -14.94
N SER A 309 -10.74 60.77 -14.58
CA SER A 309 -12.15 61.11 -14.81
C SER A 309 -12.55 61.07 -16.31
N THR A 310 -11.59 61.04 -17.21
CA THR A 310 -11.82 60.85 -18.66
C THR A 310 -12.19 59.41 -19.06
N TYR A 311 -12.06 58.44 -18.15
CA TYR A 311 -12.39 57.03 -18.41
C TYR A 311 -13.52 56.59 -17.46
N SER A 312 -14.54 55.94 -17.98
CA SER A 312 -15.76 55.52 -17.27
C SER A 312 -15.55 54.57 -16.09
N ASN A 313 -14.32 54.09 -15.86
CA ASN A 313 -13.92 53.18 -14.77
C ASN A 313 -12.83 53.79 -13.89
N ALA A 314 -12.85 55.09 -13.66
CA ALA A 314 -11.88 55.75 -12.79
C ALA A 314 -11.99 55.25 -11.36
N TRP A 315 -10.89 54.74 -10.85
CA TRP A 315 -10.80 54.25 -9.46
C TRP A 315 -10.75 55.46 -8.52
N PRO A 316 -11.51 55.42 -7.42
CA PRO A 316 -11.46 56.52 -6.44
C PRO A 316 -10.04 56.69 -5.91
N ARG A 317 -9.58 57.94 -5.83
CA ARG A 317 -8.23 58.30 -5.34
C ARG A 317 -8.01 57.84 -3.89
N SER A 318 -9.09 57.74 -3.10
CA SER A 318 -9.09 57.23 -1.73
C SER A 318 -8.58 55.79 -1.58
N LEU A 319 -8.59 55.01 -2.68
CA LEU A 319 -8.07 53.65 -2.67
C LEU A 319 -6.55 53.58 -2.41
N LEU A 320 -5.82 54.66 -2.60
CA LEU A 320 -4.38 54.73 -2.29
C LEU A 320 -4.09 54.77 -0.79
N VAL A 321 -5.09 54.99 0.05
CA VAL A 321 -4.95 55.17 1.51
C VAL A 321 -6.06 54.45 2.31
N ASP A 322 -6.71 53.46 1.70
CA ASP A 322 -7.84 52.73 2.30
C ASP A 322 -7.42 51.52 3.14
N GLY A 323 -6.14 51.16 3.09
CA GLY A 323 -5.57 50.02 3.79
C GLY A 323 -5.67 48.69 3.03
N TYR A 324 -5.86 48.75 1.72
CA TYR A 324 -5.85 47.55 0.86
C TYR A 324 -4.75 47.64 -0.19
N THR A 325 -4.10 46.54 -0.40
CA THR A 325 -3.19 46.35 -1.54
C THR A 325 -3.89 45.55 -2.63
N SER A 326 -3.21 45.31 -3.74
CA SER A 326 -3.70 44.43 -4.83
C SER A 326 -4.03 43.00 -4.39
N TYR A 327 -3.54 42.55 -3.22
CA TYR A 327 -3.78 41.20 -2.71
C TYR A 327 -4.79 41.13 -1.57
N GLY A 328 -4.99 42.20 -0.83
CA GLY A 328 -5.90 42.18 0.29
C GLY A 328 -5.70 43.30 1.28
N LYS A 329 -6.39 43.20 2.40
CA LYS A 329 -6.33 44.16 3.49
C LYS A 329 -5.00 44.07 4.23
N LEU A 330 -4.31 45.16 4.39
CA LEU A 330 -3.11 45.26 5.20
C LEU A 330 -3.41 44.96 6.65
N LYS A 331 -2.48 44.24 7.30
CA LYS A 331 -2.45 43.94 8.72
C LYS A 331 -1.29 44.66 9.38
N GLU A 332 -1.48 45.00 10.61
CA GLU A 332 -0.35 45.47 11.45
C GLU A 332 0.64 44.33 11.70
N LEU A 333 1.94 44.63 11.68
CA LEU A 333 3.00 43.63 11.85
C LEU A 333 2.82 42.73 13.09
N PRO A 334 2.50 43.24 14.28
CA PRO A 334 2.29 42.39 15.47
C PRO A 334 1.14 41.40 15.27
N GLU A 335 0.00 41.83 14.72
CA GLU A 335 -1.16 40.95 14.43
C GLU A 335 -0.78 39.86 13.46
N TRP A 336 -0.07 40.20 12.39
CA TRP A 336 0.40 39.25 11.38
C TRP A 336 1.38 38.23 11.96
N ILE A 337 2.31 38.66 12.81
CA ILE A 337 3.27 37.80 13.52
C ILE A 337 2.55 36.82 14.44
N GLU A 338 1.60 37.28 15.23
CA GLU A 338 0.81 36.43 16.13
C GLU A 338 0.00 35.40 15.37
N GLU A 339 -0.56 35.76 14.22
CA GLU A 339 -1.30 34.84 13.36
C GLU A 339 -0.40 33.74 12.78
N TRP A 340 0.82 34.09 12.32
CA TRP A 340 1.81 33.10 11.87
C TRP A 340 2.26 32.18 13.01
N ASN A 341 2.51 32.72 14.20
CA ASN A 341 2.85 31.91 15.37
C ASN A 341 1.72 30.93 15.72
N ARG A 342 0.49 31.39 15.70
CA ARG A 342 -0.68 30.55 15.95
C ARG A 342 -0.82 29.45 14.90
N ARG A 343 -0.63 29.78 13.62
CA ARG A 343 -0.64 28.79 12.51
C ARG A 343 0.46 27.75 12.69
N SER A 344 1.68 28.18 13.00
CA SER A 344 2.81 27.29 13.25
C SER A 344 2.56 26.33 14.42
N GLN A 345 1.99 26.83 15.53
CA GLN A 345 1.62 26.01 16.69
C GLN A 345 0.53 24.98 16.32
N LEU A 346 -0.52 25.43 15.63
CA LEU A 346 -1.59 24.53 15.17
C LEU A 346 -1.07 23.47 14.19
N GLY A 347 -0.19 23.88 13.26
CA GLY A 347 0.47 22.95 12.33
C GLY A 347 1.28 21.88 13.07
N SER A 348 2.07 22.29 14.05
CA SER A 348 2.84 21.38 14.91
C SER A 348 1.94 20.41 15.70
N GLN A 349 0.83 20.92 16.25
CA GLN A 349 -0.15 20.10 16.95
C GLN A 349 -0.83 19.10 16.01
N LEU A 350 -1.22 19.52 14.79
CA LEU A 350 -1.80 18.64 13.78
C LEU A 350 -0.83 17.54 13.36
N THR A 351 0.44 17.87 13.13
CA THR A 351 1.49 16.90 12.79
C THR A 351 1.68 15.90 13.91
N ARG A 352 1.72 16.35 15.16
CA ARG A 352 1.81 15.48 16.34
C ARG A 352 0.61 14.55 16.45
N LEU A 353 -0.60 15.08 16.35
CA LEU A 353 -1.83 14.29 16.40
C LEU A 353 -1.93 13.29 15.24
N ALA A 354 -1.48 13.69 14.05
CA ALA A 354 -1.40 12.77 12.91
C ALA A 354 -0.40 11.63 13.16
N ALA A 355 0.77 11.95 13.73
CA ALA A 355 1.77 10.95 14.12
C ALA A 355 1.25 9.98 15.19
N GLU A 356 0.51 10.48 16.19
CA GLU A 356 -0.13 9.65 17.22
C GLU A 356 -1.28 8.79 16.65
N ARG A 357 -2.03 9.31 15.68
CA ARG A 357 -3.16 8.61 15.06
C ARG A 357 -2.74 7.46 14.15
N LEU A 358 -1.62 7.59 13.45
CA LEU A 358 -1.13 6.57 12.50
C LEU A 358 -0.93 5.19 13.15
N PRO A 359 -0.21 5.04 14.28
CA PRO A 359 -0.04 3.74 14.93
C PRO A 359 -1.36 3.19 15.49
N LEU A 360 -2.25 4.06 16.01
CA LEU A 360 -3.56 3.64 16.51
C LEU A 360 -4.45 3.10 15.38
N ALA A 361 -4.47 3.77 14.23
CA ALA A 361 -5.20 3.31 13.05
C ALA A 361 -4.62 2.01 12.49
N ALA A 362 -3.30 1.83 12.51
CA ALA A 362 -2.65 0.59 12.14
C ALA A 362 -3.02 -0.55 13.11
N ALA A 363 -2.94 -0.32 14.42
CA ALA A 363 -3.33 -1.28 15.44
C ALA A 363 -4.81 -1.67 15.34
N ALA A 364 -5.71 -0.71 15.08
CA ALA A 364 -7.13 -0.97 14.88
C ALA A 364 -7.37 -1.84 13.63
N ARG A 365 -6.67 -1.57 12.53
CA ARG A 365 -6.74 -2.42 11.32
C ARG A 365 -6.24 -3.83 11.59
N HIS A 366 -5.10 -3.99 12.26
CA HIS A 366 -4.59 -5.32 12.61
C HIS A 366 -5.56 -6.11 13.48
N ARG A 367 -6.19 -5.47 14.48
CA ARG A 367 -7.23 -6.10 15.31
C ARG A 367 -8.46 -6.50 14.49
N ALA A 368 -8.93 -5.63 13.59
CA ALA A 368 -10.05 -5.93 12.70
C ALA A 368 -9.72 -7.11 11.77
N PHE A 369 -8.55 -7.14 11.16
CA PHE A 369 -8.09 -8.27 10.34
C PHE A 369 -8.00 -9.56 11.17
N ALA A 370 -7.43 -9.52 12.36
CA ALA A 370 -7.35 -10.68 13.25
C ALA A 370 -8.74 -11.24 13.59
N LEU A 371 -9.71 -10.38 13.88
CA LEU A 371 -11.11 -10.78 14.14
C LEU A 371 -11.80 -11.39 12.92
N ILE A 372 -11.60 -10.80 11.74
CA ILE A 372 -12.15 -11.32 10.48
C ILE A 372 -11.56 -12.70 10.18
N TRP A 373 -10.24 -12.86 10.26
CA TRP A 373 -9.59 -14.13 9.98
C TRP A 373 -9.90 -15.21 11.03
N SER A 374 -10.03 -14.85 12.30
CA SER A 374 -10.45 -15.80 13.35
C SER A 374 -11.89 -16.24 13.12
N GLY A 375 -12.79 -15.33 12.76
CA GLY A 375 -14.18 -15.66 12.39
C GLY A 375 -14.25 -16.56 11.15
N ALA A 376 -13.52 -16.25 10.10
CA ALA A 376 -13.43 -17.07 8.89
C ALA A 376 -12.86 -18.47 9.18
N GLY A 377 -11.83 -18.55 10.01
CA GLY A 377 -11.25 -19.81 10.49
C GLY A 377 -12.28 -20.66 11.25
N CYS A 378 -13.01 -20.03 12.15
CA CYS A 378 -14.08 -20.71 12.90
C CYS A 378 -15.18 -21.24 11.98
N CYS A 379 -15.64 -20.44 11.03
CA CYS A 379 -16.62 -20.87 10.02
C CYS A 379 -16.10 -22.03 9.16
N LEU A 380 -14.83 -22.02 8.78
CA LEU A 380 -14.20 -23.09 8.01
C LEU A 380 -14.16 -24.39 8.83
N VAL A 381 -13.78 -24.33 10.10
CA VAL A 381 -13.75 -25.50 11.00
C VAL A 381 -15.16 -26.08 11.15
N ILE A 382 -16.18 -25.24 11.35
CA ILE A 382 -17.58 -25.68 11.44
C ILE A 382 -18.02 -26.34 10.13
N ALA A 383 -17.68 -25.76 8.97
CA ALA A 383 -18.01 -26.33 7.67
C ALA A 383 -17.35 -27.69 7.44
N ILE A 384 -16.06 -27.83 7.81
CA ILE A 384 -15.34 -29.11 7.70
C ILE A 384 -15.95 -30.17 8.63
N ALA A 385 -16.26 -29.78 9.89
CA ALA A 385 -16.90 -30.68 10.85
C ALA A 385 -18.28 -31.12 10.35
N GLY A 386 -19.09 -30.21 9.83
CA GLY A 386 -20.37 -30.50 9.21
C GLY A 386 -20.26 -31.46 8.02
N ALA A 387 -19.32 -31.20 7.11
CA ALA A 387 -19.05 -32.08 5.97
C ALA A 387 -18.58 -33.47 6.41
N ALA A 388 -17.74 -33.56 7.45
CA ALA A 388 -17.31 -34.84 8.01
C ALA A 388 -18.46 -35.65 8.62
N VAL A 389 -19.39 -34.98 9.33
CA VAL A 389 -20.60 -35.63 9.89
C VAL A 389 -21.48 -36.13 8.78
N VAL A 390 -21.74 -35.33 7.72
CA VAL A 390 -22.57 -35.75 6.59
C VAL A 390 -21.93 -36.93 5.86
N ARG A 391 -20.59 -36.86 5.63
CA ARG A 391 -19.86 -37.97 4.99
C ARG A 391 -19.94 -39.26 5.83
N ARG A 392 -19.78 -39.17 7.17
CA ARG A 392 -19.92 -40.35 8.05
C ARG A 392 -21.34 -40.95 8.02
N ARG A 393 -22.38 -40.11 7.98
CA ARG A 393 -23.77 -40.58 7.83
C ARG A 393 -23.96 -41.33 6.52
N ARG A 394 -23.56 -40.76 5.39
CA ARG A 394 -23.69 -41.43 4.08
C ARG A 394 -22.93 -42.76 4.01
N LEU A 395 -21.72 -42.82 4.59
CA LEU A 395 -20.99 -44.07 4.65
C LEU A 395 -21.65 -45.14 5.50
N ARG A 396 -22.31 -44.75 6.59
CA ARG A 396 -23.12 -45.69 7.44
C ARG A 396 -24.35 -46.19 6.68
N GLU A 397 -25.08 -45.34 6.01
CA GLU A 397 -26.25 -45.72 5.20
C GLU A 397 -25.86 -46.70 4.08
N LEU A 398 -24.76 -46.42 3.37
CA LEU A 398 -24.28 -47.33 2.34
C LEU A 398 -23.87 -48.71 2.89
N ARG A 399 -23.27 -48.77 4.07
CA ARG A 399 -22.92 -50.03 4.73
C ARG A 399 -24.19 -50.85 5.10
N VAL A 400 -25.18 -50.15 5.68
CA VAL A 400 -26.48 -50.80 6.05
C VAL A 400 -27.20 -51.34 4.80
N LEU A 401 -27.24 -50.54 3.73
CA LEU A 401 -27.83 -50.97 2.44
C LEU A 401 -27.10 -52.19 1.85
N ARG A 402 -25.77 -52.19 1.85
CA ARG A 402 -24.97 -53.32 1.40
C ARG A 402 -25.24 -54.60 2.18
N THR A 403 -25.35 -54.49 3.50
CA THR A 403 -25.64 -55.65 4.37
C THR A 403 -27.05 -56.19 4.18
N ARG A 404 -28.03 -55.31 3.92
CA ARG A 404 -29.42 -55.74 3.59
C ARG A 404 -29.48 -56.46 2.27
N LEU A 405 -28.94 -55.84 1.21
CA LEU A 405 -28.92 -56.46 -0.13
C LEU A 405 -28.23 -57.82 -0.13
N ALA A 406 -27.10 -57.96 0.58
CA ALA A 406 -26.43 -59.23 0.71
C ALA A 406 -27.26 -60.31 1.40
N ARG A 407 -28.05 -59.92 2.44
CA ARG A 407 -28.93 -60.86 3.15
C ARG A 407 -30.15 -61.26 2.30
N ASP A 408 -30.78 -60.26 1.67
CA ASP A 408 -31.98 -60.51 0.84
C ASP A 408 -31.63 -61.41 -0.36
N LEU A 409 -30.43 -61.19 -1.01
CA LEU A 409 -29.93 -62.06 -2.05
C LEU A 409 -29.65 -63.49 -1.57
N HIS A 410 -29.10 -63.64 -0.35
CA HIS A 410 -28.85 -64.94 0.23
C HIS A 410 -30.13 -65.71 0.54
N ASP A 411 -31.10 -65.04 1.15
CA ASP A 411 -32.30 -65.69 1.70
C ASP A 411 -33.31 -66.04 0.57
N GLU A 412 -33.46 -65.18 -0.44
CA GLU A 412 -34.46 -65.36 -1.48
C GLU A 412 -33.93 -66.20 -2.66
N ILE A 413 -32.76 -65.87 -3.19
CA ILE A 413 -32.21 -66.59 -4.35
C ILE A 413 -31.55 -67.91 -3.92
N GLY A 414 -30.81 -67.86 -2.77
CA GLY A 414 -30.16 -69.07 -2.26
C GLY A 414 -31.13 -70.16 -1.87
N SER A 415 -32.22 -69.77 -1.22
CA SER A 415 -33.32 -70.67 -0.83
C SER A 415 -34.03 -71.27 -2.06
N ASN A 416 -34.32 -70.46 -3.07
CA ASN A 416 -34.97 -70.93 -4.29
C ASN A 416 -34.09 -71.88 -5.10
N LEU A 417 -32.80 -71.61 -5.23
CA LEU A 417 -31.85 -72.49 -5.91
C LEU A 417 -31.63 -73.80 -5.15
N ALA A 418 -31.62 -73.76 -3.81
CA ALA A 418 -31.57 -74.95 -2.98
C ALA A 418 -32.81 -75.82 -3.13
N ALA A 419 -34.00 -75.19 -3.19
CA ALA A 419 -35.24 -75.90 -3.48
C ALA A 419 -35.24 -76.57 -4.86
N ILE A 420 -34.76 -75.86 -5.88
CA ILE A 420 -34.65 -76.42 -7.24
C ILE A 420 -33.66 -77.63 -7.27
N ALA A 421 -32.52 -77.49 -6.56
CA ALA A 421 -31.56 -78.61 -6.49
C ALA A 421 -32.14 -79.84 -5.82
N VAL A 422 -32.84 -79.67 -4.69
CA VAL A 422 -33.51 -80.78 -3.96
C VAL A 422 -34.63 -81.40 -4.78
N ILE A 423 -35.47 -80.59 -5.43
CA ILE A 423 -36.56 -81.11 -6.28
C ILE A 423 -35.98 -81.83 -7.47
N SER A 424 -34.94 -81.35 -8.11
CA SER A 424 -34.28 -82.03 -9.25
C SER A 424 -33.59 -83.30 -8.82
N GLU A 425 -33.02 -83.34 -7.60
CA GLU A 425 -32.40 -84.56 -7.04
C GLU A 425 -33.47 -85.64 -6.73
N LEU A 426 -34.60 -85.23 -6.15
CA LEU A 426 -35.74 -86.11 -5.90
C LEU A 426 -36.33 -86.65 -7.21
N ALA A 427 -36.44 -85.85 -8.25
CA ALA A 427 -36.94 -86.22 -9.53
C ALA A 427 -35.97 -87.11 -10.32
N ALA A 428 -34.66 -87.01 -10.05
CA ALA A 428 -33.64 -87.83 -10.63
C ALA A 428 -33.41 -89.18 -9.91
N SER A 429 -33.96 -89.37 -8.73
CA SER A 429 -33.84 -90.61 -7.96
C SER A 429 -34.74 -91.70 -8.51
N PRO A 430 -34.31 -92.97 -8.64
CA PRO A 430 -35.12 -94.06 -9.11
C PRO A 430 -36.27 -94.28 -8.09
N GLN A 431 -37.51 -94.21 -8.56
CA GLN A 431 -38.65 -94.59 -7.74
C GLN A 431 -38.69 -96.11 -7.59
N PRO A 432 -38.93 -96.69 -6.43
CA PRO A 432 -39.11 -98.13 -6.29
C PRO A 432 -40.37 -98.56 -7.03
N PRO A 433 -40.31 -99.75 -7.66
CA PRO A 433 -41.41 -100.25 -8.44
C PRO A 433 -42.70 -100.42 -7.56
N VAL A 434 -43.80 -99.82 -7.99
CA VAL A 434 -45.11 -100.03 -7.36
C VAL A 434 -45.60 -101.41 -7.87
N GLU A 435 -45.55 -102.43 -7.05
CA GLU A 435 -46.10 -103.70 -7.31
C GLU A 435 -47.64 -103.63 -7.29
N THR A 436 -48.24 -103.63 -8.45
CA THR A 436 -49.71 -103.87 -8.56
C THR A 436 -49.90 -105.38 -8.92
N PRO A 437 -50.65 -106.15 -8.11
CA PRO A 437 -50.82 -107.59 -8.35
C PRO A 437 -51.56 -107.79 -9.65
N GLY A 438 -50.83 -108.35 -10.63
CA GLY A 438 -51.47 -108.87 -11.86
C GLY A 438 -51.05 -108.31 -13.19
N GLN A 439 -50.00 -107.50 -13.25
CA GLN A 439 -49.44 -107.01 -14.50
C GLN A 439 -47.91 -107.28 -14.57
N PRO A 440 -47.30 -107.60 -15.73
CA PRO A 440 -45.85 -107.79 -15.89
C PRO A 440 -45.20 -106.44 -15.65
N ALA A 441 -44.05 -106.42 -14.89
CA ALA A 441 -43.27 -105.27 -14.59
C ALA A 441 -42.83 -104.52 -15.85
N GLN A 442 -43.23 -103.27 -15.98
CA GLN A 442 -42.67 -102.41 -17.07
C GLN A 442 -41.28 -101.96 -16.62
N PRO A 443 -40.32 -101.90 -17.57
CA PRO A 443 -38.96 -101.42 -17.25
C PRO A 443 -38.99 -100.00 -16.80
N VAL A 444 -38.40 -99.76 -15.63
CA VAL A 444 -38.19 -98.42 -15.09
C VAL A 444 -37.34 -97.61 -16.04
N GLN A 445 -37.90 -96.58 -16.66
CA GLN A 445 -37.10 -95.67 -17.45
C GLN A 445 -36.11 -94.90 -16.50
N PRO A 446 -34.83 -94.82 -16.89
CA PRO A 446 -33.90 -94.01 -16.10
C PRO A 446 -34.35 -92.56 -16.05
N PRO A 447 -34.14 -91.89 -14.93
CA PRO A 447 -34.50 -90.43 -14.81
C PRO A 447 -33.90 -89.68 -15.98
N GLY A 448 -34.73 -88.81 -16.60
CA GLY A 448 -34.32 -88.10 -17.83
C GLY A 448 -33.08 -87.22 -17.59
N GLU A 449 -32.24 -87.19 -18.60
CA GLU A 449 -31.01 -86.37 -18.57
C GLU A 449 -31.25 -84.89 -18.21
N ASP A 450 -32.44 -84.38 -18.51
CA ASP A 450 -32.87 -83.00 -18.21
C ASP A 450 -32.86 -82.63 -16.71
N TRP A 451 -33.27 -83.55 -15.82
CA TRP A 451 -33.26 -83.31 -14.38
C TRP A 451 -31.88 -83.33 -13.76
N ARG A 452 -30.94 -84.05 -14.27
CA ARG A 452 -29.55 -84.06 -13.87
C ARG A 452 -28.88 -82.73 -14.27
N GLU A 453 -29.26 -82.23 -15.44
CA GLU A 453 -28.77 -80.92 -15.92
C GLU A 453 -29.32 -79.74 -15.07
N VAL A 454 -30.61 -79.74 -14.70
CA VAL A 454 -31.22 -78.77 -13.82
C VAL A 454 -30.54 -78.78 -12.45
N ASN A 455 -30.25 -79.93 -11.87
CA ASN A 455 -29.54 -80.04 -10.58
C ASN A 455 -28.13 -79.46 -10.68
N ARG A 456 -27.41 -79.78 -11.75
CA ARG A 456 -26.08 -79.28 -12.04
C ARG A 456 -26.09 -77.73 -12.12
N ILE A 457 -27.03 -77.15 -12.91
CA ILE A 457 -27.16 -75.70 -13.07
C ILE A 457 -27.50 -75.02 -11.74
N ALA A 458 -28.41 -75.62 -10.95
CA ALA A 458 -28.77 -75.03 -9.62
C ALA A 458 -27.58 -75.03 -8.65
N HIS A 459 -26.83 -76.10 -8.54
CA HIS A 459 -25.61 -76.19 -7.76
C HIS A 459 -24.54 -75.17 -8.18
N GLU A 460 -24.30 -75.09 -9.52
CA GLU A 460 -23.36 -74.11 -10.10
C GLU A 460 -23.80 -72.67 -9.77
N SER A 461 -25.09 -72.35 -9.85
CA SER A 461 -25.63 -71.02 -9.53
C SER A 461 -25.51 -70.68 -8.05
N MET A 462 -25.77 -71.65 -7.12
CA MET A 462 -25.55 -71.47 -5.70
C MET A 462 -24.09 -71.19 -5.33
N GLU A 463 -23.15 -71.92 -5.98
CA GLU A 463 -21.73 -71.68 -5.75
C GLU A 463 -21.26 -70.34 -6.32
N GLY A 464 -21.72 -69.97 -7.53
CA GLY A 464 -21.48 -68.65 -8.10
C GLY A 464 -21.95 -67.51 -7.23
N MET A 465 -23.13 -67.69 -6.59
CA MET A 465 -23.66 -66.69 -5.65
C MET A 465 -22.86 -66.62 -4.33
N ARG A 466 -22.38 -67.73 -3.80
CA ARG A 466 -21.49 -67.77 -2.64
C ARG A 466 -20.16 -67.04 -2.96
N GLU A 467 -19.62 -67.17 -4.15
CA GLU A 467 -18.44 -66.41 -4.60
C GLU A 467 -18.71 -64.92 -4.62
N VAL A 468 -19.88 -64.47 -5.15
CA VAL A 468 -20.28 -63.04 -5.14
C VAL A 468 -20.45 -62.51 -3.74
N LEU A 469 -21.09 -63.23 -2.85
CA LEU A 469 -21.29 -62.84 -1.43
C LEU A 469 -19.96 -62.74 -0.69
N TRP A 470 -19.00 -63.65 -0.96
CA TRP A 470 -17.67 -63.59 -0.39
C TRP A 470 -16.91 -62.37 -0.92
N LEU A 471 -17.01 -62.01 -2.20
CA LEU A 471 -16.41 -60.83 -2.81
C LEU A 471 -17.01 -59.50 -2.29
N VAL A 472 -18.30 -59.48 -1.89
CA VAL A 472 -18.96 -58.31 -1.34
C VAL A 472 -18.65 -58.10 0.15
N GLY A 473 -17.95 -59.07 0.80
CA GLY A 473 -17.51 -58.91 2.21
C GLY A 473 -18.63 -59.02 3.26
N ALA A 474 -19.72 -59.75 2.93
CA ALA A 474 -20.88 -59.85 3.81
C ALA A 474 -20.63 -60.71 5.07
N ARG A 475 -19.49 -61.42 5.19
CA ARG A 475 -19.06 -62.18 6.37
C ARG A 475 -17.55 -62.12 6.55
N GLU A 476 -17.08 -61.34 7.46
CA GLU A 476 -15.65 -61.23 7.83
C GLU A 476 -15.13 -62.41 8.67
N GLU A 477 -15.97 -63.28 9.21
CA GLU A 477 -15.57 -64.20 10.28
C GLU A 477 -15.52 -65.72 9.95
N ALA A 478 -15.85 -66.18 8.76
CA ALA A 478 -15.85 -67.65 8.51
C ALA A 478 -15.75 -68.10 7.02
N GLY A 479 -15.04 -67.37 6.17
CA GLY A 479 -14.84 -67.81 4.80
C GLY A 479 -13.48 -68.48 4.58
N PRO A 480 -13.30 -69.34 3.53
CA PRO A 480 -12.00 -69.92 3.19
C PRO A 480 -10.99 -68.79 2.89
N ASP A 481 -9.72 -68.98 3.21
CA ASP A 481 -8.67 -68.03 2.83
C ASP A 481 -8.57 -67.92 1.29
N LEU A 482 -7.93 -66.84 0.80
CA LEU A 482 -7.80 -66.58 -0.65
C LEU A 482 -7.18 -67.76 -1.39
N VAL A 483 -6.17 -68.39 -0.84
CA VAL A 483 -5.45 -69.50 -1.46
C VAL A 483 -6.34 -70.75 -1.59
N THR A 484 -7.08 -71.08 -0.52
CA THR A 484 -8.03 -72.18 -0.53
C THR A 484 -9.12 -71.97 -1.56
N LEU A 485 -9.63 -70.72 -1.68
CA LEU A 485 -10.62 -70.39 -2.71
C LEU A 485 -10.03 -70.51 -4.14
N MET A 486 -8.82 -70.01 -4.35
CA MET A 486 -8.15 -70.12 -5.66
C MET A 486 -7.90 -71.57 -6.07
N ARG A 487 -7.49 -72.40 -5.14
CA ARG A 487 -7.31 -73.85 -5.42
C ARG A 487 -8.61 -74.50 -5.86
N ARG A 488 -9.67 -74.28 -5.12
CA ARG A 488 -10.99 -74.84 -5.43
C ARG A 488 -11.53 -74.41 -6.81
N VAL A 489 -11.31 -73.14 -7.13
CA VAL A 489 -11.72 -72.58 -8.42
C VAL A 489 -10.85 -73.12 -9.56
N ALA A 490 -9.54 -73.28 -9.38
CA ALA A 490 -8.65 -73.85 -10.34
C ALA A 490 -9.01 -75.32 -10.63
N GLU A 491 -9.21 -76.13 -9.59
CA GLU A 491 -9.59 -77.56 -9.75
C GLU A 491 -10.92 -77.71 -10.53
N ARG A 492 -11.88 -76.80 -10.27
CA ARG A 492 -13.15 -76.84 -11.00
C ARG A 492 -13.05 -76.36 -12.42
N MET A 493 -12.40 -75.24 -12.67
CA MET A 493 -12.34 -74.60 -14.00
C MET A 493 -11.42 -75.34 -14.96
N LEU A 494 -10.33 -75.92 -14.46
CA LEU A 494 -9.33 -76.58 -15.22
C LEU A 494 -9.55 -78.16 -15.21
N SER A 495 -10.78 -78.57 -15.02
CA SER A 495 -11.11 -80.02 -15.06
C SER A 495 -10.68 -80.67 -16.42
N GLY A 496 -9.73 -81.62 -16.35
CA GLY A 496 -9.15 -82.24 -17.55
C GLY A 496 -7.80 -81.63 -17.96
N ILE A 497 -7.29 -80.63 -17.32
CA ILE A 497 -5.97 -80.03 -17.51
C ILE A 497 -5.12 -80.36 -16.26
N SER A 498 -3.84 -80.71 -16.43
CA SER A 498 -2.95 -80.99 -15.33
C SER A 498 -2.55 -79.65 -14.59
N VAL A 499 -2.95 -79.47 -13.35
CA VAL A 499 -2.63 -78.27 -12.54
C VAL A 499 -1.52 -78.53 -11.55
N ARG A 500 -0.43 -77.79 -11.64
CA ARG A 500 0.74 -77.89 -10.75
C ARG A 500 0.89 -76.61 -9.94
N TRP A 501 0.79 -76.67 -8.62
CA TRP A 501 1.12 -75.59 -7.69
C TRP A 501 2.58 -75.67 -7.29
N LEU A 502 3.43 -74.73 -7.71
CA LEU A 502 4.87 -74.75 -7.48
C LEU A 502 5.27 -74.16 -6.15
N GLU A 503 4.65 -73.04 -5.78
CA GLU A 503 4.85 -72.40 -4.48
C GLU A 503 3.50 -71.92 -3.93
N VAL A 504 3.30 -72.06 -2.62
CA VAL A 504 2.14 -71.54 -1.88
C VAL A 504 2.61 -71.03 -0.54
N PRO A 505 2.18 -69.86 -0.04
CA PRO A 505 2.60 -69.35 1.25
C PRO A 505 2.22 -70.29 2.39
N ASP A 506 3.19 -70.65 3.25
CA ASP A 506 2.96 -71.48 4.46
C ASP A 506 2.24 -70.72 5.59
N ALA A 507 2.26 -69.39 5.57
CA ALA A 507 1.60 -68.53 6.54
C ALA A 507 0.42 -67.79 5.96
N ALA A 508 -0.64 -67.63 6.76
CA ALA A 508 -1.80 -66.85 6.38
C ALA A 508 -1.43 -65.37 6.15
N VAL A 509 -1.33 -64.97 4.91
CA VAL A 509 -1.11 -63.56 4.51
C VAL A 509 -2.38 -62.78 4.78
N GLN A 510 -2.26 -61.70 5.59
CA GLN A 510 -3.39 -60.80 5.83
C GLN A 510 -3.62 -59.87 4.64
N TRP A 511 -4.61 -60.18 3.84
CA TRP A 511 -5.01 -59.43 2.68
C TRP A 511 -6.11 -58.43 3.05
N SER A 512 -6.02 -57.18 2.58
CA SER A 512 -7.17 -56.28 2.64
C SER A 512 -8.32 -56.85 1.80
N ALA A 513 -9.58 -56.55 2.17
CA ALA A 513 -10.73 -57.01 1.41
C ALA A 513 -10.70 -56.60 -0.08
N SER A 514 -10.12 -55.41 -0.37
CA SER A 514 -9.92 -54.91 -1.72
C SER A 514 -8.85 -55.75 -2.47
N ALA A 515 -7.72 -56.02 -1.81
CA ALA A 515 -6.63 -56.82 -2.42
C ALA A 515 -7.12 -58.24 -2.72
N ARG A 516 -7.76 -58.91 -1.79
CA ARG A 516 -8.35 -60.26 -2.00
C ARG A 516 -9.26 -60.29 -3.21
N ARG A 517 -10.13 -59.33 -3.33
CA ARG A 517 -11.09 -59.27 -4.46
C ARG A 517 -10.40 -59.12 -5.79
N GLU A 518 -9.53 -58.14 -5.93
CA GLU A 518 -8.92 -57.84 -7.23
C GLU A 518 -7.92 -58.95 -7.67
N ILE A 519 -7.17 -59.53 -6.74
CA ILE A 519 -6.29 -60.66 -7.00
C ILE A 519 -7.12 -61.85 -7.48
N PHE A 520 -8.21 -62.18 -6.77
CA PHE A 520 -9.08 -63.29 -7.16
C PHE A 520 -9.72 -63.10 -8.54
N LEU A 521 -10.16 -61.90 -8.85
CA LEU A 521 -10.76 -61.60 -10.15
C LEU A 521 -9.76 -61.68 -11.30
N ILE A 522 -8.51 -61.20 -11.08
CA ILE A 522 -7.42 -61.40 -12.07
C ILE A 522 -7.12 -62.88 -12.26
N PHE A 523 -7.01 -63.63 -11.18
CA PHE A 523 -6.80 -65.08 -11.22
C PHE A 523 -7.87 -65.81 -12.00
N LYS A 524 -9.17 -65.54 -11.69
CA LYS A 524 -10.30 -66.17 -12.36
C LYS A 524 -10.35 -65.84 -13.86
N GLU A 525 -10.06 -64.58 -14.23
CA GLU A 525 -9.99 -64.18 -15.64
C GLU A 525 -8.84 -64.90 -16.40
N ALA A 526 -7.68 -65.05 -15.72
CA ALA A 526 -6.57 -65.82 -16.32
C ALA A 526 -6.96 -67.28 -16.58
N LEU A 527 -7.59 -67.94 -15.62
CA LEU A 527 -8.11 -69.33 -15.83
C LEU A 527 -9.19 -69.38 -16.92
N THR A 528 -10.07 -68.41 -17.01
CA THR A 528 -11.07 -68.31 -18.08
C THR A 528 -10.42 -68.23 -19.44
N ASN A 529 -9.34 -67.45 -19.58
CA ASN A 529 -8.59 -67.35 -20.82
C ASN A 529 -7.91 -68.68 -21.21
N ILE A 530 -7.35 -69.37 -20.20
CA ILE A 530 -6.76 -70.72 -20.44
C ILE A 530 -7.82 -71.68 -20.96
N VAL A 531 -8.95 -71.78 -20.26
CA VAL A 531 -10.02 -72.74 -20.68
C VAL A 531 -10.57 -72.39 -22.06
N ARG A 532 -10.74 -71.13 -22.38
CA ARG A 532 -11.38 -70.71 -23.65
C ARG A 532 -10.45 -70.68 -24.84
N HIS A 533 -9.16 -70.39 -24.60
CA HIS A 533 -8.28 -70.01 -25.70
C HIS A 533 -6.95 -70.77 -25.78
N ALA A 534 -6.44 -71.31 -24.66
CA ALA A 534 -5.08 -71.82 -24.63
C ALA A 534 -4.93 -73.27 -25.25
N HIS A 535 -5.96 -74.11 -25.12
CA HIS A 535 -5.83 -75.53 -25.39
C HIS A 535 -4.63 -76.20 -24.71
N ALA A 536 -4.37 -75.76 -23.48
CA ALA A 536 -3.26 -76.20 -22.66
C ALA A 536 -3.45 -77.59 -22.10
N SER A 537 -2.37 -78.36 -21.97
CA SER A 537 -2.34 -79.67 -21.30
C SER A 537 -1.90 -79.53 -19.82
N THR A 538 -1.11 -78.53 -19.54
CA THR A 538 -0.56 -78.28 -18.20
C THR A 538 -0.64 -76.79 -17.83
N VAL A 539 -1.02 -76.48 -16.55
CA VAL A 539 -1.02 -75.15 -16.00
C VAL A 539 -0.20 -75.17 -14.71
N GLU A 540 0.80 -74.26 -14.64
CA GLU A 540 1.62 -74.10 -13.47
C GLU A 540 1.22 -72.79 -12.78
N ILE A 541 0.93 -72.86 -11.46
CA ILE A 541 0.53 -71.71 -10.63
C ILE A 541 1.50 -71.54 -9.49
N THR A 542 2.07 -70.35 -9.38
CA THR A 542 2.98 -69.94 -8.31
C THR A 542 2.39 -68.78 -7.55
N LEU A 543 2.26 -68.89 -6.22
CA LEU A 543 1.91 -67.79 -5.36
C LEU A 543 3.01 -67.69 -4.27
N ALA A 544 3.97 -66.82 -4.52
CA ALA A 544 5.09 -66.59 -3.58
C ALA A 544 4.87 -65.24 -2.85
N CYS A 545 4.87 -65.29 -1.53
CA CYS A 545 4.76 -64.09 -0.66
C CYS A 545 5.97 -63.97 0.24
N SER A 546 6.52 -62.75 0.27
CA SER A 546 7.67 -62.38 1.09
C SER A 546 7.38 -61.08 1.87
N PRO A 547 8.23 -60.64 2.81
CA PRO A 547 8.09 -59.36 3.48
C PRO A 547 8.08 -58.15 2.53
N SER A 548 8.64 -58.29 1.35
CA SER A 548 8.67 -57.24 0.32
C SER A 548 7.41 -57.15 -0.56
N GLY A 549 6.61 -58.21 -0.58
CA GLY A 549 5.39 -58.30 -1.40
C GLY A 549 5.03 -59.70 -1.82
N CYS A 550 3.98 -59.84 -2.62
CA CYS A 550 3.54 -61.10 -3.18
C CYS A 550 3.60 -61.11 -4.70
N ARG A 551 3.90 -62.31 -5.27
CA ARG A 551 3.94 -62.57 -6.69
C ARG A 551 3.02 -63.74 -7.02
N LEU A 552 2.04 -63.51 -7.86
CA LEU A 552 1.21 -64.55 -8.48
C LEU A 552 1.67 -64.72 -9.91
N ALA A 553 2.10 -65.93 -10.27
CA ALA A 553 2.43 -66.29 -11.64
C ALA A 553 1.58 -67.47 -12.09
N ILE A 554 1.07 -67.45 -13.30
CA ILE A 554 0.25 -68.47 -13.95
C ILE A 554 0.86 -68.72 -15.33
N HIS A 555 1.28 -69.93 -15.56
CA HIS A 555 1.84 -70.37 -16.87
C HIS A 555 1.05 -71.52 -17.44
N ASP A 556 0.70 -71.43 -18.72
CA ASP A 556 0.10 -72.49 -19.50
C ASP A 556 1.01 -72.89 -20.66
N ASP A 557 0.97 -74.19 -21.05
CA ASP A 557 1.71 -74.73 -22.15
C ASP A 557 0.90 -74.74 -23.50
N GLY A 558 -0.10 -73.86 -23.58
CA GLY A 558 -1.04 -73.81 -24.68
C GLY A 558 -0.53 -73.14 -25.97
N LEU A 559 -1.48 -72.79 -26.86
CA LEU A 559 -1.17 -72.23 -28.17
C LEU A 559 -0.47 -70.87 -28.13
N GLY A 560 -0.58 -70.09 -27.02
CA GLY A 560 -0.10 -68.76 -26.95
C GLY A 560 -0.68 -67.79 -27.98
N PHE A 561 -0.25 -66.55 -27.99
CA PHE A 561 -0.69 -65.51 -28.93
C PHE A 561 0.36 -64.42 -29.13
N ALA A 562 0.32 -63.74 -30.31
CA ALA A 562 1.22 -62.67 -30.61
C ALA A 562 0.69 -61.35 -29.94
N LEU A 563 1.43 -60.84 -29.00
CA LEU A 563 1.05 -59.61 -28.22
C LEU A 563 0.76 -58.33 -29.04
N PRO A 564 1.48 -58.04 -30.15
CA PRO A 564 1.19 -56.87 -30.96
C PRO A 564 -0.08 -56.96 -31.83
N SER A 565 -0.56 -58.17 -32.13
CA SER A 565 -1.71 -58.41 -33.01
C SER A 565 -2.99 -58.79 -32.28
N ALA A 566 -2.94 -59.06 -31.01
CA ALA A 566 -4.13 -59.26 -30.19
C ALA A 566 -4.98 -57.99 -30.14
N ARG A 567 -6.14 -57.99 -30.83
CA ARG A 567 -7.20 -57.05 -30.49
C ARG A 567 -7.36 -57.12 -28.96
N GLN A 568 -7.11 -56.03 -28.26
CA GLN A 568 -7.20 -56.02 -26.79
C GLN A 568 -8.60 -56.46 -26.38
N GLY A 569 -8.76 -57.75 -26.07
CA GLY A 569 -10.01 -58.29 -25.57
C GLY A 569 -10.36 -57.64 -24.24
N ILE A 570 -11.64 -57.56 -23.95
CA ILE A 570 -12.17 -56.93 -22.72
C ILE A 570 -11.50 -57.54 -21.46
N GLY A 571 -11.16 -58.85 -21.46
CA GLY A 571 -10.51 -59.54 -20.37
C GLY A 571 -9.10 -59.01 -20.02
N LEU A 572 -8.23 -58.85 -21.02
CA LEU A 572 -6.87 -58.36 -20.82
C LEU A 572 -6.86 -56.88 -20.33
N SER A 573 -7.74 -56.06 -20.87
CA SER A 573 -7.88 -54.67 -20.43
C SER A 573 -8.41 -54.59 -18.99
N SER A 574 -9.37 -55.44 -18.61
CA SER A 574 -9.91 -55.53 -17.26
C SER A 574 -8.85 -55.96 -16.23
N MET A 575 -8.04 -56.99 -16.56
CA MET A 575 -6.95 -57.44 -15.68
C MET A 575 -5.91 -56.35 -15.47
N ARG A 576 -5.51 -55.56 -16.48
CA ARG A 576 -4.59 -54.44 -16.36
C ARG A 576 -5.17 -53.32 -15.50
N GLU A 577 -6.44 -52.98 -15.65
CA GLU A 577 -7.10 -51.95 -14.85
C GLU A 577 -7.18 -52.39 -13.38
N ARG A 578 -7.52 -53.66 -13.09
CA ARG A 578 -7.54 -54.21 -11.73
C ARG A 578 -6.15 -54.19 -11.07
N ALA A 579 -5.11 -54.57 -11.81
CA ALA A 579 -3.74 -54.52 -11.35
C ALA A 579 -3.32 -53.08 -11.01
N ARG A 580 -3.73 -52.09 -11.83
CA ARG A 580 -3.50 -50.67 -11.58
C ARG A 580 -4.20 -50.19 -10.31
N GLN A 581 -5.45 -50.64 -10.08
CA GLN A 581 -6.21 -50.30 -8.85
C GLN A 581 -5.54 -50.87 -7.60
N LEU A 582 -4.90 -52.02 -7.69
CA LEU A 582 -4.08 -52.62 -6.65
C LEU A 582 -2.73 -51.90 -6.47
N GLY A 583 -2.31 -51.06 -7.40
CA GLY A 583 -0.94 -50.54 -7.48
C GLY A 583 0.08 -51.64 -7.73
N ALA A 584 -0.32 -52.70 -8.41
CA ALA A 584 0.48 -53.88 -8.76
C ALA A 584 0.97 -53.83 -10.21
N LYS A 585 2.08 -54.49 -10.50
CA LYS A 585 2.61 -54.61 -11.83
C LYS A 585 2.12 -55.94 -12.44
N LEU A 586 1.36 -55.88 -13.53
CA LEU A 586 0.94 -57.04 -14.29
C LEU A 586 1.77 -57.14 -15.57
N THR A 587 2.42 -58.30 -15.75
CA THR A 587 3.18 -58.63 -16.95
C THR A 587 2.54 -59.87 -17.62
N ILE A 588 2.37 -59.84 -18.91
CA ILE A 588 1.84 -60.93 -19.69
C ILE A 588 2.85 -61.17 -20.80
N ASP A 589 3.38 -62.39 -20.87
CA ASP A 589 4.29 -62.85 -21.92
C ASP A 589 3.68 -64.04 -22.64
N SER A 590 3.56 -63.92 -23.93
CA SER A 590 2.93 -64.95 -24.76
C SER A 590 3.50 -64.89 -26.17
N SER A 591 3.75 -66.06 -26.72
CA SER A 591 4.14 -66.24 -28.15
C SER A 591 3.49 -67.46 -28.75
N PRO A 592 3.14 -67.47 -30.08
CA PRO A 592 2.49 -68.58 -30.71
C PRO A 592 3.29 -69.86 -30.56
N GLY A 593 2.65 -70.94 -30.07
CA GLY A 593 3.25 -72.26 -29.86
C GLY A 593 4.03 -72.45 -28.57
N HIS A 594 4.13 -71.39 -27.70
CA HIS A 594 4.92 -71.45 -26.47
C HIS A 594 4.12 -71.14 -25.21
N GLY A 595 2.78 -71.14 -25.30
CA GLY A 595 1.90 -70.87 -24.17
C GLY A 595 1.87 -69.38 -23.71
N THR A 596 1.32 -69.15 -22.53
CA THR A 596 1.20 -67.79 -21.91
C THR A 596 1.66 -67.80 -20.46
N THR A 597 2.42 -66.78 -20.10
CA THR A 597 2.79 -66.50 -18.69
C THR A 597 2.18 -65.18 -18.27
N LEU A 598 1.39 -65.22 -17.23
CA LEU A 598 0.85 -64.02 -16.55
C LEU A 598 1.53 -63.87 -15.18
N GLU A 599 2.12 -62.74 -14.92
CA GLU A 599 2.75 -62.44 -13.64
C GLU A 599 2.20 -61.15 -13.04
N LEU A 600 1.72 -61.22 -11.79
CA LEU A 600 1.23 -60.10 -10.99
C LEU A 600 2.12 -59.91 -9.77
N ALA A 601 2.84 -58.80 -9.72
CA ALA A 601 3.72 -58.44 -8.60
C ALA A 601 3.10 -57.30 -7.77
N ILE A 602 2.93 -57.55 -6.47
CA ILE A 602 2.21 -56.67 -5.52
C ILE A 602 3.15 -56.32 -4.39
N ALA A 603 3.38 -55.02 -4.14
CA ALA A 603 4.21 -54.57 -3.03
C ALA A 603 3.50 -54.79 -1.67
N SER A 604 4.27 -55.11 -0.61
CA SER A 604 3.75 -55.36 0.75
C SER A 604 2.87 -54.24 1.31
N SER A 605 3.23 -52.98 1.04
CA SER A 605 2.45 -51.80 1.48
C SER A 605 1.02 -51.74 0.91
N LYS A 606 0.67 -52.54 -0.08
CA LYS A 606 -0.64 -52.57 -0.71
C LYS A 606 -1.48 -53.79 -0.30
N LEU A 607 -0.90 -54.71 0.44
CA LEU A 607 -1.55 -55.94 0.87
C LEU A 607 -2.32 -55.79 2.18
N ALA A 608 -1.76 -55.02 3.16
CA ALA A 608 -2.38 -54.83 4.47
C ALA A 608 -3.52 -53.82 4.44
N ALA A 609 -4.54 -54.00 5.28
CA ALA A 609 -5.52 -52.95 5.54
C ALA A 609 -4.82 -51.75 6.20
N PRO A 610 -5.17 -50.50 5.88
CA PRO A 610 -4.65 -49.36 6.63
C PRO A 610 -5.07 -49.50 8.09
N ASP A 611 -4.09 -49.50 9.00
CA ASP A 611 -4.30 -49.53 10.44
C ASP A 611 -5.32 -48.44 10.83
N ALA A 612 -6.45 -48.83 11.40
CA ALA A 612 -7.38 -47.96 12.05
C ALA A 612 -6.84 -47.66 13.45
N GLY A 613 -5.80 -46.79 13.55
CA GLY A 613 -5.31 -46.37 14.86
C GLY A 613 -3.85 -45.95 14.90
N SER A 614 -3.53 -44.83 14.27
CA SER A 614 -2.45 -43.96 14.79
C SER A 614 -2.79 -42.52 14.38
N GLY A 615 -3.47 -41.81 15.27
CA GLY A 615 -3.56 -40.35 15.23
C GLY A 615 -2.17 -39.77 15.43
N PRO A 616 -1.82 -38.62 14.78
CA PRO A 616 -0.55 -37.99 15.00
C PRO A 616 -0.49 -37.49 16.47
N ALA A 617 0.52 -37.98 17.20
CA ALA A 617 0.91 -37.44 18.48
C ALA A 617 1.24 -35.96 18.32
N ALA A 618 0.66 -35.14 19.15
CA ALA A 618 0.97 -33.74 19.33
C ALA A 618 2.46 -33.57 19.62
N ALA A 619 3.13 -32.77 18.81
CA ALA A 619 4.39 -32.12 19.19
C ALA A 619 4.11 -30.61 19.19
N LEU A 620 4.34 -30.02 20.35
CA LEU A 620 4.39 -28.64 20.84
C LEU A 620 4.55 -27.53 19.80
#